data_5c1415297e73540e72bb6564d4ab41c2
#
_entry.id   5c1415297e73540e72bb6564d4ab41c2
#
_cell.length_a   1.000
_cell.length_b   1.000
_cell.length_c   1.000
_cell.angle_alpha   90.00
_cell.angle_beta   90.00
_cell.angle_gamma   90.00
#
_symmetry.space_group_name_H-M   'P 1'
#
loop_
_entity.id
_entity.type
_entity.pdbx_description
1 polymer ?
#
loop_
_entity_poly.entity_id
_entity_poly.type
_entity_poly.pdbx_seq_one_letter_code
_entity_poly.pdbx_strand_id
1 'polypeptide(L)'
;RLLQQTPLSDKERYQLPITVFQLANSGDSVCRMLIQDLGHEEGLYAAAVIRRLHMENEQVPVVLIGSLFHSDDPLLLDPFMEAVRTAAPAAYPVLPTRKPVTGAVRMALFILQDIKERK
;
A
#
# COMPACT_ATOMS: atom_id res chain seq x y z
N ARG A 1 15.66 5.48 22.16
CA ARG A 1 15.70 6.60 23.16
C ARG A 1 15.92 7.97 22.51
N LEU A 2 16.86 8.11 21.57
CA LEU A 2 17.11 9.37 20.86
C LEU A 2 15.90 9.84 20.03
N LEU A 3 15.18 8.95 19.38
CA LEU A 3 13.97 9.25 18.60
C LEU A 3 12.78 9.68 19.47
N GLN A 4 12.76 9.28 20.76
CA GLN A 4 11.72 9.68 21.71
C GLN A 4 12.01 11.02 22.38
N GLN A 5 13.27 11.47 22.38
CA GLN A 5 13.69 12.69 23.07
C GLN A 5 13.77 13.91 22.14
N THR A 6 13.94 13.71 20.84
CA THR A 6 14.00 14.80 19.87
C THR A 6 13.03 14.51 18.72
N PRO A 7 11.94 15.29 18.59
CA PRO A 7 11.02 15.11 17.47
C PRO A 7 11.76 15.38 16.15
N LEU A 8 11.63 14.45 15.21
CA LEU A 8 12.15 14.61 13.86
C LEU A 8 11.50 15.81 13.18
N SER A 9 12.28 16.64 12.51
CA SER A 9 11.77 17.67 11.61
C SER A 9 11.00 17.02 10.45
N ASP A 10 10.13 17.78 9.79
CA ASP A 10 9.37 17.27 8.65
C ASP A 10 10.28 16.77 7.53
N LYS A 11 11.42 17.44 7.30
CA LYS A 11 12.41 17.01 6.32
C LYS A 11 13.00 15.64 6.67
N GLU A 12 13.34 15.41 7.93
CA GLU A 12 13.87 14.11 8.39
C GLU A 12 12.83 13.00 8.30
N ARG A 13 11.56 13.30 8.60
CA ARG A 13 10.45 12.35 8.44
C ARG A 13 10.27 11.91 6.99
N TYR A 14 10.39 12.83 6.03
CA TYR A 14 10.34 12.48 4.60
C TYR A 14 11.55 11.71 4.11
N GLN A 15 12.73 11.99 4.67
CA GLN A 15 13.98 11.31 4.30
C GLN A 15 14.11 9.91 4.90
N LEU A 16 13.51 9.67 6.06
CA LEU A 16 13.67 8.40 6.78
C LEU A 16 13.28 7.16 5.95
N PRO A 17 12.10 7.09 5.31
CA PRO A 17 11.76 5.95 4.48
C PRO A 17 12.75 5.72 3.34
N ILE A 18 13.18 6.78 2.66
CA ILE A 18 14.14 6.70 1.56
C ILE A 18 15.45 6.09 2.05
N THR A 19 15.95 6.57 3.20
CA THR A 19 17.19 6.06 3.80
C THR A 19 17.07 4.58 4.20
N VAL A 20 15.93 4.17 4.78
CA VAL A 20 15.70 2.77 5.16
C VAL A 20 15.73 1.86 3.94
N PHE A 21 15.07 2.23 2.83
CA PHE A 21 15.10 1.44 1.58
C PHE A 21 16.51 1.40 0.98
N GLN A 22 17.26 2.51 0.99
CA GLN A 22 18.63 2.53 0.50
C GLN A 22 19.56 1.62 1.31
N LEU A 23 19.47 1.65 2.64
CA LEU A 23 20.25 0.77 3.52
C LEU A 23 19.86 -0.70 3.34
N ALA A 24 18.57 -1.00 3.22
CA ALA A 24 18.11 -2.34 2.95
C ALA A 24 18.66 -2.89 1.62
N ASN A 25 18.69 -2.07 0.57
CA ASN A 25 19.26 -2.43 -0.73
C ASN A 25 20.79 -2.59 -0.68
N SER A 26 21.48 -1.90 0.24
CA SER A 26 22.91 -2.12 0.50
C SER A 26 23.20 -3.35 1.39
N GLY A 27 22.19 -4.07 1.83
CA GLY A 27 22.33 -5.33 2.58
C GLY A 27 22.17 -5.20 4.10
N ASP A 28 21.74 -4.02 4.61
CA ASP A 28 21.47 -3.85 6.04
C ASP A 28 20.30 -4.76 6.48
N SER A 29 20.60 -5.69 7.38
CA SER A 29 19.64 -6.73 7.81
C SER A 29 18.47 -6.15 8.63
N VAL A 30 18.71 -5.12 9.41
CA VAL A 30 17.68 -4.47 10.24
C VAL A 30 16.70 -3.72 9.35
N CYS A 31 17.20 -2.93 8.41
CA CYS A 31 16.36 -2.21 7.45
C CYS A 31 15.56 -3.16 6.57
N ARG A 32 16.15 -4.28 6.14
CA ARG A 32 15.44 -5.33 5.38
C ARG A 32 14.28 -5.93 6.18
N MET A 33 14.54 -6.28 7.44
CA MET A 33 13.50 -6.81 8.34
C MET A 33 12.38 -5.81 8.56
N LEU A 34 12.69 -4.54 8.79
CA LEU A 34 11.69 -3.49 8.96
C LEU A 34 10.76 -3.34 7.74
N ILE A 35 11.31 -3.42 6.51
CA ILE A 35 10.51 -3.32 5.29
C ILE A 35 9.63 -4.57 5.11
N GLN A 36 10.16 -5.76 5.40
CA GLN A 36 9.40 -7.00 5.33
C GLN A 36 8.26 -7.04 6.34
N ASP A 37 8.51 -6.63 7.58
CA ASP A 37 7.50 -6.55 8.64
C ASP A 37 6.39 -5.55 8.26
N LEU A 38 6.77 -4.38 7.73
CA LEU A 38 5.83 -3.39 7.23
C LEU A 38 4.95 -3.97 6.12
N GLY A 39 5.55 -4.63 5.13
CA GLY A 39 4.81 -5.28 4.05
C GLY A 39 3.82 -6.32 4.57
N HIS A 40 4.25 -7.15 5.49
CA HIS A 40 3.39 -8.16 6.10
C HIS A 40 2.21 -7.54 6.88
N GLU A 41 2.45 -6.53 7.71
CA GLU A 41 1.40 -5.85 8.46
C GLU A 41 0.36 -5.17 7.55
N GLU A 42 0.79 -4.43 6.55
CA GLU A 42 -0.10 -3.82 5.56
C GLU A 42 -0.92 -4.87 4.80
N GLY A 43 -0.31 -6.01 4.48
CA GLY A 43 -0.98 -7.15 3.88
C GLY A 43 -2.06 -7.76 4.78
N LEU A 44 -1.83 -7.82 6.09
CA LEU A 44 -2.82 -8.28 7.06
C LEU A 44 -4.04 -7.35 7.11
N TYR A 45 -3.85 -6.03 7.00
CA TYR A 45 -4.97 -5.08 6.93
C TYR A 45 -5.80 -5.30 5.67
N ALA A 46 -5.16 -5.48 4.52
CA ALA A 46 -5.86 -5.82 3.27
C ALA A 46 -6.62 -7.14 3.38
N ALA A 47 -6.00 -8.18 3.95
CA ALA A 47 -6.63 -9.47 4.20
C ALA A 47 -7.86 -9.36 5.12
N ALA A 48 -7.79 -8.52 6.14
CA ALA A 48 -8.92 -8.28 7.05
C ALA A 48 -10.10 -7.62 6.32
N VAL A 49 -9.84 -6.66 5.41
CA VAL A 49 -10.88 -6.03 4.59
C VAL A 49 -11.51 -7.04 3.64
N ILE A 50 -10.71 -7.87 2.97
CA ILE A 50 -11.21 -8.94 2.08
C ILE A 50 -12.17 -9.87 2.81
N ARG A 51 -11.79 -10.35 4.01
CA ARG A 51 -12.65 -11.21 4.85
C ARG A 51 -13.95 -10.49 5.26
N ARG A 52 -13.84 -9.23 5.65
CA ARG A 52 -15.01 -8.43 6.05
C ARG A 52 -16.00 -8.22 4.90
N LEU A 53 -15.51 -8.17 3.66
CA LEU A 53 -16.33 -8.02 2.46
C LEU A 53 -16.78 -9.36 1.85
N HIS A 54 -16.37 -10.49 2.43
CA HIS A 54 -16.67 -11.85 1.94
C HIS A 54 -16.20 -12.10 0.51
N MET A 55 -14.98 -11.60 0.18
CA MET A 55 -14.37 -11.69 -1.15
C MET A 55 -13.26 -12.75 -1.24
N GLU A 56 -13.19 -13.68 -0.30
CA GLU A 56 -12.09 -14.65 -0.18
C GLU A 56 -11.97 -15.58 -1.40
N ASN A 57 -13.07 -15.85 -2.06
CA ASN A 57 -13.14 -16.74 -3.21
C ASN A 57 -13.07 -16.01 -4.57
N GLU A 58 -12.82 -14.70 -4.54
CA GLU A 58 -12.78 -13.87 -5.74
C GLU A 58 -11.36 -13.58 -6.20
N GLN A 59 -11.21 -13.19 -7.47
CA GLN A 59 -9.98 -12.60 -7.98
C GLN A 59 -9.91 -11.12 -7.58
N VAL A 60 -9.47 -10.85 -6.35
CA VAL A 60 -9.47 -9.50 -5.79
C VAL A 60 -8.30 -8.67 -6.33
N PRO A 61 -8.55 -7.56 -7.06
CA PRO A 61 -7.49 -6.61 -7.39
C PRO A 61 -7.15 -5.78 -6.16
N VAL A 62 -5.92 -5.89 -5.67
CA VAL A 62 -5.41 -5.08 -4.57
C VAL A 62 -4.64 -3.89 -5.13
N VAL A 63 -5.28 -2.73 -5.11
CA VAL A 63 -4.71 -1.51 -5.70
C VAL A 63 -3.75 -0.85 -4.73
N LEU A 64 -2.48 -0.76 -5.12
CA LEU A 64 -1.40 -0.21 -4.31
C LEU A 64 -1.18 1.26 -4.65
N ILE A 65 -1.53 2.15 -3.72
CA ILE A 65 -1.43 3.60 -3.89
C ILE A 65 -0.53 4.18 -2.81
N GLY A 66 0.30 5.14 -3.19
CA GLY A 66 1.17 5.86 -2.27
C GLY A 66 2.64 5.70 -2.59
N SER A 67 3.46 6.58 -2.01
CA SER A 67 4.91 6.62 -2.28
C SER A 67 5.64 5.35 -1.86
N LEU A 68 5.11 4.63 -0.89
CA LEU A 68 5.70 3.39 -0.39
C LEU A 68 5.76 2.29 -1.47
N PHE A 69 4.75 2.24 -2.35
CA PHE A 69 4.62 1.23 -3.41
C PHE A 69 5.14 1.67 -4.78
N HIS A 70 5.75 2.85 -4.87
CA HIS A 70 6.26 3.37 -6.15
C HIS A 70 7.46 2.62 -6.72
N SER A 71 8.18 1.90 -5.87
CA SER A 71 9.45 1.24 -6.25
C SER A 71 9.28 -0.20 -6.71
N ASP A 72 8.09 -0.79 -6.68
CA ASP A 72 7.86 -2.23 -6.95
C ASP A 72 8.85 -3.14 -6.20
N ASP A 73 9.30 -2.71 -5.02
CA ASP A 73 10.34 -3.41 -4.29
C ASP A 73 9.81 -4.75 -3.76
N PRO A 74 10.35 -5.90 -4.22
CA PRO A 74 9.93 -7.22 -3.78
C PRO A 74 10.04 -7.41 -2.26
N LEU A 75 10.99 -6.71 -1.63
CA LEU A 75 11.20 -6.76 -0.19
C LEU A 75 9.96 -6.31 0.60
N LEU A 76 9.18 -5.40 0.04
CA LEU A 76 7.90 -4.93 0.60
C LEU A 76 6.72 -5.74 0.04
N LEU A 77 6.70 -5.95 -1.29
CA LEU A 77 5.55 -6.50 -1.99
C LEU A 77 5.36 -8.00 -1.75
N ASP A 78 6.43 -8.77 -1.63
CA ASP A 78 6.31 -10.22 -1.43
C ASP A 78 5.63 -10.56 -0.10
N PRO A 79 6.08 -10.07 1.07
CA PRO A 79 5.40 -10.33 2.32
C PRO A 79 4.00 -9.71 2.39
N PHE A 80 3.78 -8.57 1.73
CA PHE A 80 2.45 -7.98 1.60
C PHE A 80 1.49 -8.94 0.88
N MET A 81 1.85 -9.39 -0.31
CA MET A 81 0.99 -10.28 -1.10
C MET A 81 0.87 -11.67 -0.49
N GLU A 82 1.89 -12.15 0.20
CA GLU A 82 1.82 -13.40 0.98
C GLU A 82 0.71 -13.30 2.04
N ALA A 83 0.70 -12.24 2.82
CA ALA A 83 -0.33 -12.00 3.83
C ALA A 83 -1.73 -11.85 3.21
N VAL A 84 -1.88 -11.13 2.09
CA VAL A 84 -3.15 -10.98 1.36
C VAL A 84 -3.67 -12.34 0.89
N ARG A 85 -2.82 -13.17 0.31
CA ARG A 85 -3.18 -14.48 -0.23
C ARG A 85 -3.58 -15.50 0.82
N THR A 86 -3.26 -15.27 2.09
CA THR A 86 -3.83 -16.09 3.18
C THR A 86 -5.35 -15.95 3.30
N ALA A 87 -5.90 -14.81 2.88
CA ALA A 87 -7.35 -14.57 2.87
C ALA A 87 -7.96 -14.86 1.50
N ALA A 88 -7.34 -14.41 0.41
CA ALA A 88 -7.82 -14.58 -0.96
C ALA A 88 -6.68 -15.10 -1.84
N PRO A 89 -6.54 -16.42 -2.04
CA PRO A 89 -5.44 -17.01 -2.81
C PRO A 89 -5.33 -16.49 -4.24
N ALA A 90 -6.44 -16.08 -4.86
CA ALA A 90 -6.50 -15.53 -6.21
C ALA A 90 -6.34 -13.99 -6.28
N ALA A 91 -6.04 -13.33 -5.15
CA ALA A 91 -5.78 -11.90 -5.13
C ALA A 91 -4.47 -11.55 -5.86
N TYR A 92 -4.48 -10.41 -6.54
CA TYR A 92 -3.33 -9.92 -7.31
C TYR A 92 -3.10 -8.43 -7.11
N PRO A 93 -1.83 -7.97 -7.13
CA PRO A 93 -1.52 -6.56 -6.97
C PRO A 93 -1.81 -5.77 -8.25
N VAL A 94 -2.27 -4.54 -8.08
CA VAL A 94 -2.48 -3.58 -9.18
C VAL A 94 -1.75 -2.28 -8.85
N LEU A 95 -0.76 -1.93 -9.66
CA LEU A 95 -0.07 -0.65 -9.58
C LEU A 95 -0.73 0.32 -10.58
N PRO A 96 -1.41 1.36 -10.10
CA PRO A 96 -2.09 2.28 -11.00
C PRO A 96 -1.09 3.11 -11.80
N THR A 97 -1.26 3.17 -13.11
CA THR A 97 -0.45 3.99 -14.01
C THR A 97 -0.93 5.45 -14.06
N ARG A 98 -2.13 5.72 -13.55
CA ARG A 98 -2.74 7.05 -13.53
C ARG A 98 -2.73 7.65 -12.13
N LYS A 99 -2.64 8.98 -12.04
CA LYS A 99 -2.71 9.70 -10.77
C LYS A 99 -4.07 9.45 -10.07
N PRO A 100 -4.11 9.32 -8.75
CA PRO A 100 -5.35 9.08 -7.98
C PRO A 100 -6.45 10.11 -8.24
N VAL A 101 -6.09 11.36 -8.52
CA VAL A 101 -7.03 12.44 -8.89
C VAL A 101 -7.91 12.08 -10.10
N THR A 102 -7.42 11.26 -11.02
CA THR A 102 -8.20 10.80 -12.18
C THR A 102 -9.43 9.98 -11.74
N GLY A 103 -9.30 9.18 -10.69
CA GLY A 103 -10.40 8.42 -10.10
C GLY A 103 -11.44 9.36 -9.48
N ALA A 104 -10.99 10.37 -8.72
CA ALA A 104 -11.88 11.36 -8.11
C ALA A 104 -12.70 12.12 -9.16
N VAL A 105 -12.07 12.56 -10.27
CA VAL A 105 -12.76 13.22 -11.38
C VAL A 105 -13.80 12.30 -12.02
N ARG A 106 -13.47 11.02 -12.24
CA ARG A 106 -14.42 10.04 -12.79
C ARG A 106 -15.64 9.83 -11.88
N MET A 107 -15.42 9.72 -10.58
CA MET A 107 -16.51 9.61 -9.60
C MET A 107 -17.41 10.83 -9.62
N ALA A 108 -16.85 12.03 -9.65
CA ALA A 108 -17.61 13.27 -9.73
C ALA A 108 -18.47 13.32 -11.01
N LEU A 109 -17.91 12.94 -12.16
CA LEU A 109 -18.66 12.90 -13.43
C LEU A 109 -19.77 11.86 -13.40
N PHE A 110 -19.53 10.69 -12.83
CA PHE A 110 -20.55 9.65 -12.69
C PHE A 110 -21.73 10.11 -11.82
N ILE A 111 -21.45 10.74 -10.67
CA ILE A 111 -22.48 11.29 -9.78
C ILE A 111 -23.29 12.39 -10.50
N LEU A 112 -22.63 13.27 -11.28
CA LEU A 112 -23.34 14.32 -12.04
C LEU A 112 -24.25 13.74 -13.11
N GLN A 113 -23.87 12.65 -13.77
CA GLN A 113 -24.72 11.95 -14.74
C GLN A 113 -25.96 11.34 -14.08
N ASP A 114 -25.77 10.62 -12.96
CA ASP A 114 -26.88 10.02 -12.21
C ASP A 114 -27.89 11.07 -11.72
N ILE A 115 -27.42 12.24 -11.27
CA ILE A 115 -28.29 13.35 -10.86
C ILE A 115 -29.10 13.91 -12.06
N LYS A 116 -28.50 13.96 -13.26
CA LYS A 116 -29.19 14.42 -14.47
C LYS A 116 -30.27 13.46 -14.95
N GLU A 117 -30.02 12.16 -14.84
CA GLU A 117 -30.96 11.11 -15.26
C GLU A 117 -32.16 10.95 -14.32
N ARG A 118 -32.02 11.38 -13.06
CA ARG A 118 -33.11 11.35 -12.05
C ARG A 118 -34.04 12.57 -12.11
N LYS A 119 -33.76 13.56 -12.95
CA LYS A 119 -34.62 14.74 -13.19
C LYS A 119 -35.46 14.56 -14.43
#